data_6fccb94bc4d8a9536944dc4493474e28
#
_entry.id   6fccb94bc4d8a9536944dc4493474e28
#
_cell.length_a   1.000
_cell.length_b   1.000
_cell.length_c   1.000
_cell.angle_alpha   90.00
_cell.angle_beta   90.00
_cell.angle_gamma   90.00
#
_symmetry.space_group_name_H-M   'P 1'
#
loop_
_entity.id
_entity.type
_entity.pdbx_description
1 polymer ?
#
loop_
_entity_poly.entity_id
_entity_poly.type
_entity_poly.pdbx_seq_one_letter_code
_entity_poly.pdbx_strand_id
1 'polypeptide(L)'
;MKKALLVLAIAFGVVFLAQSQTSSGQAKKIQLDGAWELVAGQQLPKGARNIKIISGGHFIFAAYDTENGQLLYTGGGTYILNGSSYTEHVDFGDKLAAGIVGKDQQFTVKIDRDTFMQAGTLSNGKGLSETWKRIN
;
A
#
# COMPACT_ATOMS: atom_id res chain seq x y z
N MET A 1 -74.80 -40.23 -24.68
CA MET A 1 -74.23 -39.25 -23.72
C MET A 1 -72.75 -39.30 -23.85
N LYS A 2 -72.15 -38.31 -24.53
CA LYS A 2 -70.69 -38.26 -24.73
C LYS A 2 -70.15 -37.14 -23.76
N LYS A 3 -69.36 -37.54 -22.76
CA LYS A 3 -68.71 -36.64 -21.85
C LYS A 3 -67.45 -36.11 -22.52
N ALA A 4 -67.39 -34.80 -22.77
CA ALA A 4 -66.19 -34.13 -23.25
C ALA A 4 -65.26 -33.88 -22.05
N LEU A 5 -64.04 -34.37 -22.16
CA LEU A 5 -63.01 -34.16 -21.19
C LEU A 5 -62.20 -32.89 -21.59
N LEU A 6 -62.31 -31.86 -20.79
CA LEU A 6 -61.58 -30.62 -21.02
C LEU A 6 -60.19 -30.77 -20.41
N VAL A 7 -59.15 -30.84 -21.23
CA VAL A 7 -57.77 -30.87 -20.79
C VAL A 7 -57.26 -29.40 -20.66
N LEU A 8 -57.04 -28.97 -19.45
CA LEU A 8 -56.48 -27.65 -19.17
C LEU A 8 -54.95 -27.74 -19.22
N ALA A 9 -54.34 -27.24 -20.28
CA ALA A 9 -52.90 -27.13 -20.38
C ALA A 9 -52.40 -25.90 -19.59
N ILE A 10 -51.74 -26.13 -18.46
CA ILE A 10 -51.06 -25.08 -17.70
C ILE A 10 -49.68 -24.90 -18.31
N ALA A 11 -49.48 -23.79 -19.04
CA ALA A 11 -48.15 -23.39 -19.52
C ALA A 11 -47.38 -22.74 -18.36
N PHE A 12 -46.38 -23.47 -17.82
CA PHE A 12 -45.42 -22.91 -16.92
C PHE A 12 -44.44 -22.02 -17.70
N GLY A 13 -44.67 -20.71 -17.66
CA GLY A 13 -43.70 -19.72 -18.14
C GLY A 13 -42.52 -19.62 -17.18
N VAL A 14 -41.36 -20.16 -17.57
CA VAL A 14 -40.12 -19.96 -16.85
C VAL A 14 -39.61 -18.56 -17.17
N VAL A 15 -39.81 -17.63 -16.25
CA VAL A 15 -39.19 -16.29 -16.33
C VAL A 15 -37.73 -16.42 -15.93
N PHE A 16 -36.83 -16.43 -16.92
CA PHE A 16 -35.40 -16.25 -16.67
C PHE A 16 -35.14 -14.77 -16.26
N LEU A 17 -35.04 -14.53 -14.96
CA LEU A 17 -34.45 -13.30 -14.46
C LEU A 17 -32.94 -13.35 -14.73
N ALA A 18 -32.53 -12.71 -15.81
CA ALA A 18 -31.11 -12.42 -16.04
C ALA A 18 -30.63 -11.48 -14.93
N GLN A 19 -29.99 -12.04 -13.90
CA GLN A 19 -29.23 -11.25 -12.94
C GLN A 19 -27.99 -10.73 -13.66
N SER A 20 -28.04 -9.47 -14.07
CA SER A 20 -26.86 -8.73 -14.45
C SER A 20 -25.96 -8.59 -13.21
N GLN A 21 -24.98 -9.48 -13.10
CA GLN A 21 -23.88 -9.30 -12.16
C GLN A 21 -23.08 -8.11 -12.65
N THR A 22 -23.38 -6.93 -12.11
CA THR A 22 -22.45 -5.82 -12.15
C THR A 22 -21.26 -6.25 -11.30
N SER A 23 -20.19 -6.71 -11.96
CA SER A 23 -18.88 -6.83 -11.33
C SER A 23 -18.45 -5.42 -10.97
N SER A 24 -18.75 -5.00 -9.75
CA SER A 24 -18.10 -3.86 -9.14
C SER A 24 -16.61 -4.23 -9.08
N GLY A 25 -15.83 -3.68 -10.00
CA GLY A 25 -14.37 -3.78 -9.97
C GLY A 25 -13.89 -3.22 -8.63
N GLN A 26 -13.75 -4.11 -7.66
CA GLN A 26 -13.17 -3.74 -6.36
C GLN A 26 -11.78 -3.21 -6.65
N ALA A 27 -11.57 -1.91 -6.47
CA ALA A 27 -10.24 -1.31 -6.57
C ALA A 27 -9.31 -2.16 -5.70
N LYS A 28 -8.27 -2.74 -6.32
CA LYS A 28 -7.33 -3.61 -5.62
C LYS A 28 -6.73 -2.82 -4.45
N LYS A 29 -7.06 -3.22 -3.22
CA LYS A 29 -6.54 -2.57 -2.01
C LYS A 29 -5.01 -2.62 -2.07
N ILE A 30 -4.38 -1.47 -1.94
CA ILE A 30 -2.92 -1.38 -1.89
C ILE A 30 -2.44 -2.11 -0.64
N GLN A 31 -1.54 -3.09 -0.81
CA GLN A 31 -0.97 -3.89 0.27
C GLN A 31 0.44 -3.38 0.58
N LEU A 32 0.54 -2.46 1.54
CA LEU A 32 1.83 -1.91 1.99
C LEU A 32 2.55 -2.79 2.99
N ASP A 33 1.84 -3.55 3.80
CA ASP A 33 2.45 -4.38 4.85
C ASP A 33 3.52 -5.30 4.29
N GLY A 34 4.68 -5.31 4.91
CA GLY A 34 5.82 -6.10 4.53
C GLY A 34 7.16 -5.45 4.84
N ALA A 35 8.22 -6.12 4.44
CA ALA A 35 9.58 -5.63 4.52
C ALA A 35 10.05 -5.19 3.12
N TRP A 36 10.68 -4.03 3.05
CA TRP A 36 11.05 -3.36 1.82
C TRP A 36 12.49 -2.89 1.89
N GLU A 37 13.22 -2.97 0.78
CA GLU A 37 14.56 -2.43 0.64
C GLU A 37 14.55 -1.28 -0.37
N LEU A 38 15.19 -0.17 -0.01
CA LEU A 38 15.36 0.98 -0.91
C LEU A 38 16.28 0.60 -2.07
N VAL A 39 15.78 0.75 -3.29
CA VAL A 39 16.53 0.43 -4.52
C VAL A 39 16.79 1.66 -5.40
N ALA A 40 16.04 2.75 -5.20
CA ALA A 40 16.27 4.02 -5.90
C ALA A 40 15.69 5.20 -5.12
N GLY A 41 16.26 6.38 -5.33
CA GLY A 41 15.83 7.66 -4.75
C GLY A 41 16.91 8.28 -3.90
N GLN A 42 16.97 7.95 -2.62
CA GLN A 42 18.01 8.47 -1.74
C GLN A 42 19.37 7.81 -2.05
N GLN A 43 20.40 8.63 -2.15
CA GLN A 43 21.75 8.10 -2.27
C GLN A 43 22.25 7.58 -0.92
N LEU A 44 22.57 6.30 -0.90
CA LEU A 44 23.21 5.66 0.25
C LEU A 44 24.73 5.57 0.02
N PRO A 45 25.55 5.58 1.08
CA PRO A 45 26.95 5.23 0.97
C PRO A 45 27.14 3.85 0.35
N LYS A 46 28.27 3.60 -0.30
CA LYS A 46 28.61 2.28 -0.81
C LYS A 46 28.60 1.25 0.32
N GLY A 47 27.94 0.11 0.09
CA GLY A 47 27.80 -0.94 1.09
C GLY A 47 26.67 -0.71 2.11
N ALA A 48 25.94 0.40 2.03
CA ALA A 48 24.80 0.65 2.90
C ALA A 48 23.50 0.07 2.32
N ARG A 49 22.60 -0.35 3.22
CA ARG A 49 21.23 -0.74 2.91
C ARG A 49 20.25 0.09 3.72
N ASN A 50 19.08 0.37 3.16
CA ASN A 50 17.96 0.96 3.89
C ASN A 50 16.77 0.02 3.80
N ILE A 51 16.28 -0.41 4.95
CA ILE A 51 15.14 -1.31 5.11
C ILE A 51 13.98 -0.51 5.69
N LYS A 52 12.78 -0.73 5.16
CA LYS A 52 11.53 -0.20 5.70
C LYS A 52 10.59 -1.35 6.00
N ILE A 53 10.08 -1.40 7.21
CA ILE A 53 9.06 -2.37 7.63
C ILE A 53 7.77 -1.62 7.86
N ILE A 54 6.69 -2.11 7.26
CA ILE A 54 5.34 -1.55 7.36
C ILE A 54 4.42 -2.66 7.85
N SER A 55 3.71 -2.43 8.94
CA SER A 55 2.78 -3.40 9.51
C SER A 55 1.75 -2.73 10.40
N GLY A 56 0.46 -3.08 10.21
CA GLY A 56 -0.60 -2.72 11.16
C GLY A 56 -0.75 -1.22 11.43
N GLY A 57 -0.53 -0.35 10.44
CA GLY A 57 -0.61 1.10 10.60
C GLY A 57 0.67 1.77 11.14
N HIS A 58 1.75 1.00 11.27
CA HIS A 58 3.06 1.48 11.72
C HIS A 58 4.13 1.27 10.67
N PHE A 59 5.16 2.09 10.71
CA PHE A 59 6.35 1.92 9.89
C PHE A 59 7.62 2.20 10.68
N ILE A 60 8.70 1.59 10.27
CA ILE A 60 10.06 1.89 10.71
C ILE A 60 10.99 1.76 9.51
N PHE A 61 11.97 2.63 9.41
CA PHE A 61 13.07 2.49 8.47
C PHE A 61 14.40 2.56 9.20
N ALA A 62 15.39 1.85 8.67
CA ALA A 62 16.75 1.87 9.17
C ALA A 62 17.74 1.71 8.02
N ALA A 63 18.67 2.63 7.91
CA ALA A 63 19.82 2.48 7.03
C ALA A 63 21.05 2.12 7.84
N TYR A 64 21.82 1.16 7.35
CA TYR A 64 22.99 0.64 8.02
C TYR A 64 24.07 0.23 7.03
N ASP A 65 25.30 0.27 7.48
CA ASP A 65 26.46 -0.26 6.77
C ASP A 65 26.49 -1.79 6.91
N THR A 66 26.55 -2.50 5.80
CA THR A 66 26.52 -3.99 5.81
C THR A 66 27.84 -4.63 6.19
N GLU A 67 28.96 -3.89 6.14
CA GLU A 67 30.29 -4.41 6.47
C GLU A 67 30.55 -4.44 7.97
N ASN A 68 30.08 -3.39 8.66
CA ASN A 68 30.36 -3.24 10.11
C ASN A 68 29.10 -3.19 10.98
N GLY A 69 27.88 -3.19 10.37
CA GLY A 69 26.61 -3.16 11.09
C GLY A 69 26.27 -1.78 11.69
N GLN A 70 27.03 -0.73 11.37
CA GLN A 70 26.79 0.59 11.93
C GLN A 70 25.47 1.18 11.41
N LEU A 71 24.60 1.63 12.33
CA LEU A 71 23.40 2.37 12.00
C LEU A 71 23.77 3.74 11.45
N LEU A 72 23.27 4.09 10.27
CA LEU A 72 23.48 5.39 9.63
C LEU A 72 22.38 6.38 9.99
N TYR A 73 21.12 5.96 9.87
CA TYR A 73 19.95 6.71 10.32
C TYR A 73 18.76 5.79 10.52
N THR A 74 17.78 6.24 11.28
CA THR A 74 16.54 5.53 11.55
C THR A 74 15.41 6.50 11.88
N GLY A 75 14.20 6.03 11.70
CA GLY A 75 12.99 6.72 12.10
C GLY A 75 11.78 5.82 11.92
N GLY A 76 10.64 6.26 12.44
CA GLY A 76 9.42 5.51 12.33
C GLY A 76 8.25 6.22 12.97
N GLY A 77 7.09 5.59 12.90
CA GLY A 77 5.86 6.13 13.41
C GLY A 77 4.64 5.40 12.90
N THR A 78 3.58 6.15 12.71
CA THR A 78 2.29 5.64 12.22
C THR A 78 2.00 6.13 10.81
N TYR A 79 1.11 5.43 10.09
CA TYR A 79 0.67 5.88 8.78
C TYR A 79 -0.82 5.74 8.57
N ILE A 80 -1.34 6.54 7.65
CA ILE A 80 -2.69 6.44 7.10
C ILE A 80 -2.58 6.28 5.59
N LEU A 81 -3.28 5.29 5.05
CA LEU A 81 -3.40 5.07 3.61
C LEU A 81 -4.85 5.22 3.18
N ASN A 82 -5.10 6.17 2.25
CA ASN A 82 -6.40 6.36 1.65
C ASN A 82 -6.24 6.40 0.11
N GLY A 83 -6.61 5.29 -0.54
CA GLY A 83 -6.31 5.10 -1.95
C GLY A 83 -4.79 5.14 -2.20
N SER A 84 -4.32 6.08 -3.01
CA SER A 84 -2.89 6.33 -3.24
C SER A 84 -2.29 7.43 -2.34
N SER A 85 -3.10 8.08 -1.52
CA SER A 85 -2.62 9.07 -0.56
C SER A 85 -2.10 8.38 0.69
N TYR A 86 -0.82 8.58 0.97
CA TYR A 86 -0.10 7.94 2.06
C TYR A 86 0.52 9.02 2.95
N THR A 87 0.11 9.05 4.21
CA THR A 87 0.59 10.02 5.19
C THR A 87 1.32 9.29 6.29
N GLU A 88 2.59 9.60 6.48
CA GLU A 88 3.41 9.12 7.60
C GLU A 88 3.46 10.19 8.69
N HIS A 89 3.04 9.86 9.91
CA HIS A 89 3.36 10.65 11.09
C HIS A 89 4.63 10.10 11.72
N VAL A 90 5.69 10.91 11.78
CA VAL A 90 6.98 10.48 12.30
C VAL A 90 7.03 10.68 13.81
N ASP A 91 6.94 9.59 14.58
CA ASP A 91 6.93 9.63 16.04
C ASP A 91 8.33 9.75 16.63
N PHE A 92 9.32 9.16 15.96
CA PHE A 92 10.71 9.13 16.43
C PHE A 92 11.70 9.08 15.27
N GLY A 93 12.93 9.46 15.54
CA GLY A 93 14.03 9.37 14.59
C GLY A 93 15.33 9.83 15.21
N ASP A 94 16.43 9.57 14.50
CA ASP A 94 17.74 10.08 14.87
C ASP A 94 17.92 11.56 14.47
N LYS A 95 19.15 12.06 14.57
CA LYS A 95 19.48 13.46 14.25
C LYS A 95 19.14 13.85 12.81
N LEU A 96 19.21 12.89 11.86
CA LEU A 96 18.91 13.16 10.45
C LEU A 96 17.40 13.31 10.22
N ALA A 97 16.58 12.64 11.02
CA ALA A 97 15.13 12.75 11.00
C ALA A 97 14.59 13.90 11.88
N ALA A 98 15.42 14.57 12.67
CA ALA A 98 14.99 15.57 13.66
C ALA A 98 14.09 16.67 13.09
N GLY A 99 14.28 17.06 11.82
CA GLY A 99 13.46 18.09 11.15
C GLY A 99 12.04 17.67 10.82
N ILE A 100 11.73 16.38 10.87
CA ILE A 100 10.42 15.80 10.50
C ILE A 100 9.72 15.07 11.65
N VAL A 101 10.39 14.84 12.79
CA VAL A 101 9.79 14.23 13.97
C VAL A 101 8.63 15.08 14.50
N GLY A 102 7.52 14.42 14.86
CA GLY A 102 6.29 15.06 15.30
C GLY A 102 5.46 15.69 14.18
N LYS A 103 5.76 15.40 12.93
CA LYS A 103 5.09 15.99 11.76
C LYS A 103 4.63 14.94 10.76
N ASP A 104 3.59 15.28 10.01
CA ASP A 104 3.07 14.49 8.91
C ASP A 104 3.90 14.70 7.64
N GLN A 105 4.19 13.59 6.97
CA GLN A 105 4.83 13.54 5.67
C GLN A 105 3.83 12.99 4.66
N GLN A 106 3.49 13.75 3.62
CA GLN A 106 2.46 13.37 2.66
C GLN A 106 3.07 12.89 1.35
N PHE A 107 2.66 11.70 0.93
CA PHE A 107 3.14 11.07 -0.29
C PHE A 107 1.98 10.55 -1.15
N THR A 108 2.25 10.43 -2.44
CA THR A 108 1.50 9.57 -3.33
C THR A 108 2.25 8.25 -3.45
N VAL A 109 1.52 7.12 -3.32
CA VAL A 109 2.12 5.79 -3.41
C VAL A 109 1.52 4.99 -4.55
N LYS A 110 2.35 4.13 -5.12
CA LYS A 110 1.98 3.12 -6.10
C LYS A 110 2.68 1.81 -5.76
N ILE A 111 1.91 0.71 -5.80
CA ILE A 111 2.48 -0.64 -5.70
C ILE A 111 2.22 -1.36 -7.01
N ASP A 112 3.29 -1.92 -7.57
CA ASP A 112 3.24 -2.84 -8.70
C ASP A 112 4.03 -4.10 -8.31
N ARG A 113 3.30 -5.19 -8.05
CA ARG A 113 3.85 -6.48 -7.56
C ARG A 113 4.70 -6.27 -6.30
N ASP A 114 6.02 -6.47 -6.43
CA ASP A 114 7.00 -6.36 -5.35
C ASP A 114 7.73 -5.02 -5.32
N THR A 115 7.19 -4.03 -6.02
CA THR A 115 7.75 -2.68 -6.07
C THR A 115 6.77 -1.70 -5.44
N PHE A 116 7.25 -0.92 -4.49
CA PHE A 116 6.56 0.18 -3.84
C PHE A 116 7.25 1.48 -4.18
N MET A 117 6.52 2.43 -4.76
CA MET A 117 7.02 3.76 -5.07
C MET A 117 6.29 4.79 -4.21
N GLN A 118 7.03 5.72 -3.61
CA GLN A 118 6.46 6.86 -2.92
C GLN A 118 7.12 8.16 -3.39
N ALA A 119 6.31 9.21 -3.55
CA ALA A 119 6.78 10.53 -3.95
C ALA A 119 5.98 11.62 -3.27
N GLY A 120 6.65 12.69 -2.85
CA GLY A 120 6.03 13.82 -2.19
C GLY A 120 7.03 14.84 -1.71
N THR A 121 6.56 15.75 -0.84
CA THR A 121 7.39 16.75 -0.21
C THR A 121 7.35 16.55 1.31
N LEU A 122 8.51 16.45 1.92
CA LEU A 122 8.63 16.37 3.38
C LEU A 122 8.19 17.67 4.03
N SER A 123 7.79 17.61 5.29
CA SER A 123 7.36 18.77 6.08
C SER A 123 8.44 19.86 6.24
N ASN A 124 9.69 19.54 5.96
CA ASN A 124 10.80 20.48 5.91
C ASN A 124 11.02 21.11 4.53
N GLY A 125 10.13 20.84 3.55
CA GLY A 125 10.19 21.38 2.18
C GLY A 125 11.05 20.58 1.21
N LYS A 126 11.73 19.52 1.65
CA LYS A 126 12.57 18.68 0.79
C LYS A 126 11.68 17.71 -0.01
N GLY A 127 11.87 17.69 -1.34
CA GLY A 127 11.25 16.67 -2.20
C GLY A 127 11.83 15.29 -1.92
N LEU A 128 10.97 14.27 -2.00
CA LEU A 128 11.34 12.87 -1.83
C LEU A 128 10.67 12.06 -2.92
N SER A 129 11.46 11.18 -3.56
CA SER A 129 10.96 10.19 -4.52
C SER A 129 11.79 8.93 -4.34
N GLU A 130 11.15 7.85 -3.93
CA GLU A 130 11.81 6.61 -3.55
C GLU A 130 11.12 5.41 -4.20
N THR A 131 11.93 4.41 -4.52
CA THR A 131 11.47 3.11 -4.99
C THR A 131 12.03 2.03 -4.06
N TRP A 132 11.13 1.21 -3.57
CA TRP A 132 11.39 0.14 -2.63
C TRP A 132 11.02 -1.19 -3.26
N LYS A 133 11.82 -2.22 -3.02
CA LYS A 133 11.56 -3.60 -3.44
C LYS A 133 11.24 -4.47 -2.24
N ARG A 134 10.23 -5.33 -2.37
CA ARG A 134 9.86 -6.28 -1.31
C ARG A 134 11.01 -7.25 -1.05
N ILE A 135 11.26 -7.49 0.24
CA ILE A 135 12.22 -8.51 0.70
C ILE A 135 11.38 -9.71 1.16
N ASN A 136 11.76 -10.91 0.70
CA ASN A 136 11.19 -12.19 1.10
C ASN A 136 11.99 -12.80 2.26
#